data_eb687534777da406ad9e39796218e7bc
#
_entry.id   eb687534777da406ad9e39796218e7bc
#
_cell.length_a   1.000
_cell.length_b   1.000
_cell.length_c   1.000
_cell.angle_alpha   90.00
_cell.angle_beta   90.00
_cell.angle_gamma   90.00
#
_symmetry.space_group_name_H-M   'P 1'
#
loop_
_entity.id
_entity.type
_entity.pdbx_description
1 polymer ?
#
loop_
_entity_poly.entity_id
_entity_poly.type
_entity_poly.pdbx_seq_one_letter_code
_entity_poly.pdbx_strand_id
1 'polypeptide(L)'
;RRQRQMCIRDSYEVGAAMAPYSSVSRLFRRHPSIRWSRPYHSMIDDSVRTLLDAEPQWRIADCSEPAILHDGYRPELLAGSDKADRLRQAMEADLQERPGDPYASAKLGGLLISEGKNEDAIPLLENGLKQCGSAGAERYELLLHLGLALTPSDPDKAVNCYRQALEIPLDTRVSLGARLNLAARLMDQGNLEEAISLTQTAAQRAPEVALAWYNLGLMQRRRGDLAAALEAYGRALSLDPNNAECHQNNAVAQLLGGNIDAARGSFIRAINLLQAQGNADAAKQLRERVDGVVKLDGEAVA
;
A
#
# COMPACT_ATOMS: atom_id res chain seq x y z
N ARG A 1 -4.31 15.31 -40.30
CA ARG A 1 -5.21 14.53 -39.42
C ARG A 1 -4.72 14.77 -37.99
N ARG A 2 -5.44 15.58 -37.19
CA ARG A 2 -5.09 15.83 -35.78
C ARG A 2 -5.45 14.58 -34.98
N GLN A 3 -4.44 13.96 -34.36
CA GLN A 3 -4.66 12.88 -33.40
C GLN A 3 -5.52 13.38 -32.23
N ARG A 4 -6.52 12.61 -31.84
CA ARG A 4 -7.40 12.91 -30.73
C ARG A 4 -6.79 12.29 -29.47
N GLN A 5 -6.25 13.12 -28.59
CA GLN A 5 -5.58 12.69 -27.34
C GLN A 5 -6.48 12.85 -26.14
N MET A 6 -6.38 11.92 -25.22
CA MET A 6 -7.09 11.93 -23.96
C MET A 6 -6.25 11.22 -22.89
N CYS A 7 -5.72 11.96 -21.91
CA CYS A 7 -5.35 11.44 -20.58
C CYS A 7 -4.76 12.49 -19.64
N ILE A 8 -4.97 12.32 -18.34
CA ILE A 8 -4.26 13.02 -17.27
C ILE A 8 -3.92 12.01 -16.16
N ARG A 9 -2.68 12.05 -15.65
CA ARG A 9 -2.29 11.38 -14.41
C ARG A 9 -2.65 12.24 -13.21
N ASP A 10 -3.40 11.68 -12.26
CA ASP A 10 -3.50 12.23 -10.92
C ASP A 10 -2.32 11.69 -10.09
N SER A 11 -1.52 12.58 -9.53
CA SER A 11 -0.54 12.20 -8.51
C SER A 11 -1.15 12.47 -7.13
N TYR A 12 -1.15 11.47 -6.28
CA TYR A 12 -1.51 11.63 -4.88
C TYR A 12 -0.24 11.79 -4.05
N GLU A 13 0.02 12.99 -3.55
CA GLU A 13 0.90 13.17 -2.41
C GLU A 13 0.07 12.99 -1.14
N VAL A 14 0.13 11.81 -0.54
CA VAL A 14 -0.37 11.56 0.81
C VAL A 14 0.85 11.44 1.72
N GLY A 15 1.24 12.54 2.37
CA GLY A 15 2.40 12.54 3.26
C GLY A 15 3.65 11.93 2.59
N ALA A 16 4.72 11.63 3.27
CA ALA A 16 5.96 11.10 2.70
C ALA A 16 5.87 9.70 2.04
N ALA A 17 4.69 9.08 1.96
CA ALA A 17 4.45 7.83 1.25
C ALA A 17 3.78 8.12 -0.09
N MET A 18 4.55 8.05 -1.18
CA MET A 18 3.98 8.09 -2.52
C MET A 18 3.13 6.84 -2.74
N ALA A 19 1.80 7.01 -2.75
CA ALA A 19 0.92 5.97 -3.27
C ALA A 19 1.26 5.70 -4.74
N PRO A 20 1.22 4.44 -5.22
CA PRO A 20 1.42 4.15 -6.64
C PRO A 20 0.40 4.97 -7.45
N TYR A 21 0.90 5.71 -8.43
CA TYR A 21 0.08 6.58 -9.26
C TYR A 21 -1.08 5.80 -9.88
N SER A 22 -2.30 6.26 -9.65
CA SER A 22 -3.44 5.82 -10.45
C SER A 22 -3.62 6.79 -11.61
N SER A 23 -3.60 6.27 -12.83
CA SER A 23 -3.99 7.05 -14.00
C SER A 23 -5.50 6.97 -14.14
N VAL A 24 -6.16 8.13 -14.18
CA VAL A 24 -7.60 8.24 -14.44
C VAL A 24 -7.82 9.21 -15.59
N SER A 25 -8.81 8.93 -16.42
CA SER A 25 -9.17 9.78 -17.55
C SER A 25 -9.88 11.05 -17.05
N ARG A 26 -9.19 12.19 -17.06
CA ARG A 26 -9.74 13.48 -16.57
C ARG A 26 -9.93 14.50 -17.69
N LEU A 27 -9.12 14.43 -18.75
CA LEU A 27 -9.21 15.34 -19.88
C LEU A 27 -9.62 14.58 -21.14
N PHE A 28 -10.77 14.90 -21.69
CA PHE A 28 -11.30 14.25 -22.87
C PHE A 28 -12.01 15.24 -23.78
N ARG A 29 -12.09 14.89 -25.08
CA ARG A 29 -12.90 15.67 -26.01
C ARG A 29 -14.37 15.42 -25.76
N ARG A 30 -15.18 16.46 -25.89
CA ARG A 30 -16.62 16.31 -25.79
C ARG A 30 -17.12 15.33 -26.87
N HIS A 31 -17.76 14.25 -26.43
CA HIS A 31 -18.37 13.24 -27.25
C HIS A 31 -19.67 12.77 -26.62
N PRO A 32 -20.76 12.56 -27.40
CA PRO A 32 -22.07 12.20 -26.85
C PRO A 32 -22.08 10.83 -26.13
N SER A 33 -21.16 9.94 -26.50
CA SER A 33 -21.03 8.61 -25.89
C SER A 33 -20.20 8.62 -24.62
N ILE A 34 -19.41 9.69 -24.32
CA ILE A 34 -18.62 9.77 -23.11
C ILE A 34 -19.49 10.27 -21.97
N ARG A 35 -19.64 9.44 -20.94
CA ARG A 35 -20.47 9.71 -19.76
C ARG A 35 -19.73 9.33 -18.50
N TRP A 36 -19.99 10.08 -17.44
CA TRP A 36 -19.57 9.71 -16.10
C TRP A 36 -20.36 8.49 -15.63
N SER A 37 -19.67 7.50 -15.10
CA SER A 37 -20.24 6.33 -14.44
C SER A 37 -19.86 6.35 -12.97
N ARG A 38 -20.66 5.64 -12.19
CA ARG A 38 -20.51 5.40 -10.75
C ARG A 38 -20.77 6.62 -9.86
N PRO A 39 -21.48 6.44 -8.76
CA PRO A 39 -21.82 7.52 -7.82
C PRO A 39 -20.65 7.96 -6.94
N TYR A 40 -19.55 7.17 -6.92
CA TYR A 40 -18.30 7.45 -6.19
C TYR A 40 -17.12 7.16 -7.10
N HIS A 41 -15.97 7.83 -6.87
CA HIS A 41 -14.81 7.73 -7.76
C HIS A 41 -15.22 7.81 -9.24
N SER A 42 -16.13 8.75 -9.54
CA SER A 42 -16.71 8.89 -10.87
C SER A 42 -15.65 8.86 -11.96
N MET A 43 -15.85 7.98 -12.94
CA MET A 43 -14.94 7.76 -14.05
C MET A 43 -15.70 7.78 -15.38
N ILE A 44 -14.97 7.98 -16.46
CA ILE A 44 -15.50 7.91 -17.82
C ILE A 44 -15.01 6.67 -18.56
N ASP A 45 -14.14 5.89 -17.92
CA ASP A 45 -13.37 4.81 -18.52
C ASP A 45 -14.25 3.73 -19.17
N ASP A 46 -15.40 3.40 -18.58
CA ASP A 46 -16.35 2.44 -19.13
C ASP A 46 -16.89 2.92 -20.49
N SER A 47 -17.32 4.17 -20.56
CA SER A 47 -17.83 4.77 -21.80
C SER A 47 -16.74 5.01 -22.84
N VAL A 48 -15.51 5.29 -22.38
CA VAL A 48 -14.34 5.43 -23.27
C VAL A 48 -13.95 4.09 -23.87
N ARG A 49 -13.92 3.00 -23.11
CA ARG A 49 -13.67 1.65 -23.64
C ARG A 49 -14.69 1.30 -24.73
N THR A 50 -15.98 1.48 -24.44
CA THR A 50 -17.04 1.26 -25.44
C THR A 50 -16.86 2.12 -26.70
N LEU A 51 -16.42 3.36 -26.53
CA LEU A 51 -16.15 4.25 -27.66
C LEU A 51 -14.93 3.79 -28.49
N LEU A 52 -13.88 3.30 -27.85
CA LEU A 52 -12.69 2.78 -28.54
C LEU A 52 -13.02 1.55 -29.39
N ASP A 53 -13.89 0.67 -28.89
CA ASP A 53 -14.37 -0.51 -29.63
C ASP A 53 -15.21 -0.12 -30.86
N ALA A 54 -16.06 0.90 -30.72
CA ALA A 54 -16.95 1.37 -31.80
C ALA A 54 -16.21 2.29 -32.78
N GLU A 55 -15.23 3.06 -32.32
CA GLU A 55 -14.52 4.06 -33.11
C GLU A 55 -12.99 3.92 -32.93
N PRO A 56 -12.33 2.97 -33.61
CA PRO A 56 -10.90 2.62 -33.39
C PRO A 56 -9.90 3.76 -33.73
N GLN A 57 -10.36 4.85 -34.33
CA GLN A 57 -9.54 6.03 -34.56
C GLN A 57 -9.27 6.86 -33.29
N TRP A 58 -9.96 6.61 -32.19
CA TRP A 58 -9.68 7.23 -30.91
C TRP A 58 -8.50 6.55 -30.23
N ARG A 59 -7.82 7.28 -29.35
CA ARG A 59 -6.70 6.77 -28.55
C ARG A 59 -6.73 7.39 -27.18
N ILE A 60 -6.38 6.59 -26.19
CA ILE A 60 -5.97 7.07 -24.87
C ILE A 60 -4.49 7.41 -24.97
N ALA A 61 -4.09 8.57 -24.45
CA ALA A 61 -2.70 8.97 -24.35
C ALA A 61 -2.38 9.31 -22.88
N ASP A 62 -1.24 8.83 -22.40
CA ASP A 62 -0.75 9.17 -21.09
C ASP A 62 -0.11 10.56 -21.06
N CYS A 63 -0.40 11.31 -20.00
CA CYS A 63 0.36 12.50 -19.66
C CYS A 63 1.55 12.09 -18.80
N SER A 64 2.76 12.40 -19.24
CA SER A 64 3.98 11.99 -18.53
C SER A 64 4.20 12.74 -17.21
N GLU A 65 3.57 13.89 -17.04
CA GLU A 65 3.71 14.73 -15.87
C GLU A 65 2.39 14.80 -15.08
N PRO A 66 2.44 14.92 -13.75
CA PRO A 66 1.27 15.17 -12.94
C PRO A 66 0.58 16.46 -13.36
N ALA A 67 -0.66 16.37 -13.82
CA ALA A 67 -1.42 17.52 -14.28
C ALA A 67 -2.34 18.11 -13.21
N ILE A 68 -2.67 17.34 -12.17
CA ILE A 68 -3.56 17.74 -11.08
C ILE A 68 -2.95 17.29 -9.75
N LEU A 69 -2.80 18.23 -8.82
CA LEU A 69 -2.52 17.94 -7.42
C LEU A 69 -3.84 17.73 -6.69
N HIS A 70 -4.03 16.55 -6.10
CA HIS A 70 -5.23 16.20 -5.35
C HIS A 70 -4.92 16.14 -3.85
N ASP A 71 -5.34 17.15 -3.10
CA ASP A 71 -5.12 17.27 -1.65
C ASP A 71 -6.33 16.84 -0.79
N GLY A 72 -7.35 16.28 -1.40
CA GLY A 72 -8.62 15.90 -0.76
C GLY A 72 -8.52 14.77 0.29
N TYR A 73 -7.34 14.21 0.50
CA TYR A 73 -7.07 13.19 1.54
C TYR A 73 -6.25 13.73 2.73
N ARG A 74 -6.03 15.03 2.81
CA ARG A 74 -5.38 15.60 3.99
C ARG A 74 -6.22 15.33 5.24
N PRO A 75 -5.60 14.89 6.36
CA PRO A 75 -6.31 14.56 7.60
C PRO A 75 -7.22 15.71 8.08
N GLU A 76 -6.77 16.97 7.91
CA GLU A 76 -7.51 18.16 8.32
C GLU A 76 -8.81 18.34 7.50
N LEU A 77 -8.82 17.92 6.22
CA LEU A 77 -9.99 18.00 5.34
C LEU A 77 -10.94 16.81 5.53
N LEU A 78 -10.45 15.72 6.14
CA LEU A 78 -11.25 14.54 6.45
C LEU A 78 -11.86 14.61 7.86
N ALA A 79 -11.21 15.32 8.77
CA ALA A 79 -11.67 15.48 10.14
C ALA A 79 -13.03 16.18 10.20
N GLY A 80 -14.03 15.51 10.77
CA GLY A 80 -15.40 16.04 10.95
C GLY A 80 -16.26 16.08 9.67
N SER A 81 -15.85 15.41 8.60
CA SER A 81 -16.66 15.31 7.38
C SER A 81 -17.43 13.99 7.32
N ASP A 82 -18.71 14.03 6.91
CA ASP A 82 -19.52 12.84 6.62
C ASP A 82 -19.07 12.13 5.32
N LYS A 83 -17.84 12.41 4.86
CA LYS A 83 -17.34 11.94 3.56
C LYS A 83 -17.23 10.41 3.52
N ALA A 84 -16.76 9.80 4.61
CA ALA A 84 -16.63 8.35 4.71
C ALA A 84 -18.00 7.66 4.67
N ASP A 85 -18.97 8.17 5.42
CA ASP A 85 -20.33 7.62 5.46
C ASP A 85 -21.06 7.80 4.13
N ARG A 86 -20.95 8.97 3.50
CA ARG A 86 -21.50 9.21 2.16
C ARG A 86 -20.87 8.31 1.10
N LEU A 87 -19.56 8.09 1.19
CA LEU A 87 -18.84 7.19 0.28
C LEU A 87 -19.32 5.75 0.45
N ARG A 88 -19.48 5.30 1.70
CA ARG A 88 -20.02 3.97 2.03
C ARG A 88 -21.44 3.80 1.45
N GLN A 89 -22.35 4.73 1.77
CA GLN A 89 -23.72 4.68 1.28
C GLN A 89 -23.80 4.64 -0.25
N ALA A 90 -22.94 5.39 -0.93
CA ALA A 90 -22.87 5.38 -2.38
C ALA A 90 -22.38 4.03 -2.95
N MET A 91 -21.40 3.40 -2.29
CA MET A 91 -20.91 2.07 -2.67
C MET A 91 -21.94 0.98 -2.41
N GLU A 92 -22.64 1.03 -1.28
CA GLU A 92 -23.72 0.11 -0.93
C GLU A 92 -24.89 0.22 -1.92
N ALA A 93 -25.30 1.45 -2.26
CA ALA A 93 -26.34 1.69 -3.27
C ALA A 93 -25.94 1.16 -4.65
N ASP A 94 -24.67 1.36 -5.05
CA ASP A 94 -24.13 0.85 -6.31
C ASP A 94 -24.20 -0.70 -6.37
N LEU A 95 -23.90 -1.37 -5.25
CA LEU A 95 -23.98 -2.82 -5.13
C LEU A 95 -25.42 -3.35 -5.06
N GLN A 96 -26.38 -2.55 -4.56
CA GLN A 96 -27.81 -2.91 -4.65
C GLN A 96 -28.31 -2.89 -6.09
N GLU A 97 -27.86 -1.91 -6.89
CA GLU A 97 -28.22 -1.82 -8.31
C GLU A 97 -27.47 -2.85 -9.17
N ARG A 98 -26.23 -3.17 -8.79
CA ARG A 98 -25.32 -4.08 -9.51
C ARG A 98 -24.70 -5.12 -8.57
N PRO A 99 -25.47 -6.11 -8.12
CA PRO A 99 -24.99 -7.11 -7.17
C PRO A 99 -23.75 -7.85 -7.69
N GLY A 100 -22.67 -7.83 -6.90
CA GLY A 100 -21.42 -8.49 -7.26
C GLY A 100 -20.56 -7.74 -8.28
N ASP A 101 -20.87 -6.48 -8.59
CA ASP A 101 -19.98 -5.66 -9.43
C ASP A 101 -18.54 -5.70 -8.87
N PRO A 102 -17.54 -6.13 -9.66
CA PRO A 102 -16.18 -6.36 -9.17
C PRO A 102 -15.53 -5.10 -8.60
N TYR A 103 -15.73 -3.96 -9.27
CA TYR A 103 -15.15 -2.69 -8.82
C TYR A 103 -15.77 -2.21 -7.50
N ALA A 104 -17.10 -2.22 -7.42
CA ALA A 104 -17.82 -1.80 -6.22
C ALA A 104 -17.48 -2.72 -5.02
N SER A 105 -17.42 -4.04 -5.27
CA SER A 105 -17.02 -5.02 -4.26
C SER A 105 -15.59 -4.80 -3.77
N ALA A 106 -14.64 -4.49 -4.66
CA ALA A 106 -13.27 -4.20 -4.27
C ALA A 106 -13.17 -2.92 -3.41
N LYS A 107 -13.88 -1.86 -3.80
CA LYS A 107 -13.82 -0.56 -3.08
C LYS A 107 -14.50 -0.63 -1.72
N LEU A 108 -15.71 -1.21 -1.63
CA LEU A 108 -16.38 -1.37 -0.33
C LEU A 108 -15.65 -2.38 0.56
N GLY A 109 -15.13 -3.47 -0.02
CA GLY A 109 -14.32 -4.44 0.72
C GLY A 109 -13.08 -3.81 1.33
N GLY A 110 -12.35 -2.97 0.57
CA GLY A 110 -11.20 -2.22 1.08
C GLY A 110 -11.57 -1.25 2.21
N LEU A 111 -12.72 -0.58 2.10
CA LEU A 111 -13.24 0.30 3.16
C LEU A 111 -13.54 -0.51 4.43
N LEU A 112 -14.27 -1.62 4.32
CA LEU A 112 -14.59 -2.49 5.46
C LEU A 112 -13.33 -3.02 6.17
N ILE A 113 -12.30 -3.41 5.41
CA ILE A 113 -11.01 -3.83 5.98
C ILE A 113 -10.35 -2.69 6.75
N SER A 114 -10.37 -1.47 6.22
CA SER A 114 -9.79 -0.30 6.91
C SER A 114 -10.49 0.04 8.22
N GLU A 115 -11.74 -0.41 8.38
CA GLU A 115 -12.53 -0.29 9.59
C GLU A 115 -12.44 -1.51 10.51
N GLY A 116 -11.61 -2.51 10.16
CA GLY A 116 -11.47 -3.76 10.91
C GLY A 116 -12.63 -4.75 10.74
N LYS A 117 -13.55 -4.51 9.80
CA LYS A 117 -14.72 -5.34 9.50
C LYS A 117 -14.40 -6.43 8.48
N ASN A 118 -13.39 -7.25 8.79
CA ASN A 118 -12.88 -8.26 7.86
C ASN A 118 -13.94 -9.33 7.52
N GLU A 119 -14.75 -9.73 8.51
CA GLU A 119 -15.79 -10.75 8.31
C GLU A 119 -16.87 -10.30 7.33
N ASP A 120 -17.23 -9.02 7.33
CA ASP A 120 -18.17 -8.44 6.38
C ASP A 120 -17.57 -8.29 4.98
N ALA A 121 -16.27 -8.02 4.90
CA ALA A 121 -15.56 -7.84 3.64
C ALA A 121 -15.40 -9.14 2.84
N ILE A 122 -15.15 -10.27 3.51
CA ILE A 122 -14.85 -11.55 2.85
C ILE A 122 -15.96 -11.98 1.87
N PRO A 123 -17.23 -12.14 2.27
CA PRO A 123 -18.28 -12.59 1.35
C PRO A 123 -18.53 -11.61 0.21
N LEU A 124 -18.35 -10.32 0.45
CA LEU A 124 -18.47 -9.29 -0.57
C LEU A 124 -17.37 -9.42 -1.64
N LEU A 125 -16.11 -9.59 -1.23
CA LEU A 125 -14.98 -9.74 -2.13
C LEU A 125 -15.05 -11.06 -2.92
N GLU A 126 -15.45 -12.15 -2.27
CA GLU A 126 -15.67 -13.44 -2.93
C GLU A 126 -16.75 -13.36 -3.98
N ASN A 127 -17.84 -12.62 -3.72
CA ASN A 127 -18.91 -12.43 -4.70
C ASN A 127 -18.42 -11.61 -5.90
N GLY A 128 -17.64 -10.54 -5.66
CA GLY A 128 -17.00 -9.77 -6.72
C GLY A 128 -16.08 -10.62 -7.59
N LEU A 129 -15.28 -11.51 -6.96
CA LEU A 129 -14.39 -12.43 -7.70
C LEU A 129 -15.14 -13.43 -8.59
N LYS A 130 -16.32 -13.90 -8.20
CA LYS A 130 -17.13 -14.82 -9.02
C LYS A 130 -17.61 -14.15 -10.32
N GLN A 131 -17.83 -12.85 -10.30
CA GLN A 131 -18.31 -12.08 -11.45
C GLN A 131 -17.18 -11.38 -12.21
N CYS A 132 -15.96 -11.36 -11.63
CA CYS A 132 -14.81 -10.75 -12.24
C CYS A 132 -14.19 -11.66 -13.31
N GLY A 133 -13.72 -11.06 -14.41
CA GLY A 133 -12.91 -11.78 -15.40
C GLY A 133 -11.64 -12.41 -14.81
N SER A 134 -10.99 -13.25 -15.58
CA SER A 134 -9.79 -14.00 -15.14
C SER A 134 -8.54 -13.14 -14.96
N ALA A 135 -8.53 -11.91 -15.46
CA ALA A 135 -7.37 -11.00 -15.42
C ALA A 135 -7.83 -9.54 -15.25
N GLY A 136 -6.87 -8.65 -15.02
CA GLY A 136 -7.10 -7.21 -14.92
C GLY A 136 -6.95 -6.65 -13.52
N ALA A 137 -6.92 -5.31 -13.44
CA ALA A 137 -6.67 -4.59 -12.21
C ALA A 137 -7.76 -4.82 -11.14
N GLU A 138 -9.01 -4.95 -11.55
CA GLU A 138 -10.13 -5.21 -10.63
C GLU A 138 -9.97 -6.57 -9.93
N ARG A 139 -9.60 -7.62 -10.68
CA ARG A 139 -9.34 -8.94 -10.10
C ARG A 139 -8.16 -8.90 -9.13
N TYR A 140 -7.10 -8.21 -9.50
CA TYR A 140 -5.96 -8.01 -8.60
C TYR A 140 -6.39 -7.34 -7.29
N GLU A 141 -7.16 -6.27 -7.37
CA GLU A 141 -7.61 -5.51 -6.19
C GLU A 141 -8.52 -6.37 -5.28
N LEU A 142 -9.44 -7.13 -5.86
CA LEU A 142 -10.28 -8.09 -5.13
C LEU A 142 -9.44 -9.14 -4.39
N LEU A 143 -8.48 -9.75 -5.08
CA LEU A 143 -7.59 -10.76 -4.49
C LEU A 143 -6.70 -10.18 -3.40
N LEU A 144 -6.16 -8.97 -3.60
CA LEU A 144 -5.36 -8.27 -2.59
C LEU A 144 -6.19 -8.01 -1.33
N HIS A 145 -7.38 -7.44 -1.48
CA HIS A 145 -8.26 -7.14 -0.35
C HIS A 145 -8.76 -8.42 0.33
N LEU A 146 -9.11 -9.46 -0.43
CA LEU A 146 -9.52 -10.74 0.16
C LEU A 146 -8.37 -11.36 0.97
N GLY A 147 -7.14 -11.31 0.46
CA GLY A 147 -5.96 -11.74 1.20
C GLY A 147 -5.75 -10.95 2.50
N LEU A 148 -5.95 -9.62 2.46
CA LEU A 148 -5.88 -8.78 3.66
C LEU A 148 -6.95 -9.15 4.69
N ALA A 149 -8.20 -9.34 4.25
CA ALA A 149 -9.32 -9.71 5.13
C ALA A 149 -9.13 -11.10 5.77
N LEU A 150 -8.57 -12.06 5.01
CA LEU A 150 -8.33 -13.43 5.48
C LEU A 150 -7.08 -13.55 6.36
N THR A 151 -6.15 -12.62 6.30
CA THR A 151 -4.87 -12.72 7.03
C THR A 151 -5.02 -13.04 8.54
N PRO A 152 -5.99 -12.47 9.29
CA PRO A 152 -6.15 -12.80 10.71
C PRO A 152 -6.80 -14.15 10.97
N SER A 153 -7.67 -14.63 10.09
CA SER A 153 -8.51 -15.82 10.30
C SER A 153 -8.05 -17.07 9.55
N ASP A 154 -7.49 -16.90 8.35
CA ASP A 154 -7.05 -17.99 7.47
C ASP A 154 -5.82 -17.55 6.66
N PRO A 155 -4.62 -17.53 7.29
CA PRO A 155 -3.40 -17.06 6.65
C PRO A 155 -2.99 -17.89 5.42
N ASP A 156 -3.37 -19.15 5.34
CA ASP A 156 -3.05 -20.02 4.19
C ASP A 156 -3.89 -19.63 2.96
N LYS A 157 -5.17 -19.35 3.15
CA LYS A 157 -6.00 -18.79 2.07
C LYS A 157 -5.55 -17.39 1.68
N ALA A 158 -5.10 -16.57 2.64
CA ALA A 158 -4.53 -15.26 2.34
C ALA A 158 -3.30 -15.38 1.41
N VAL A 159 -2.37 -16.31 1.69
CA VAL A 159 -1.23 -16.61 0.83
C VAL A 159 -1.67 -16.98 -0.58
N ASN A 160 -2.69 -17.83 -0.71
CA ASN A 160 -3.22 -18.22 -2.02
C ASN A 160 -3.81 -17.03 -2.78
N CYS A 161 -4.53 -16.13 -2.10
CA CYS A 161 -5.05 -14.90 -2.71
C CYS A 161 -3.91 -14.01 -3.24
N TYR A 162 -2.86 -13.80 -2.45
CA TYR A 162 -1.71 -13.00 -2.89
C TYR A 162 -0.95 -13.65 -4.05
N ARG A 163 -0.78 -14.99 -4.05
CA ARG A 163 -0.16 -15.70 -5.18
C ARG A 163 -0.97 -15.52 -6.46
N GLN A 164 -2.29 -15.74 -6.41
CA GLN A 164 -3.17 -15.51 -7.56
C GLN A 164 -3.14 -14.05 -8.03
N ALA A 165 -3.06 -13.09 -7.11
CA ALA A 165 -2.92 -11.68 -7.46
C ALA A 165 -1.62 -11.41 -8.24
N LEU A 166 -0.53 -12.10 -7.90
CA LEU A 166 0.76 -11.95 -8.57
C LEU A 166 0.86 -12.70 -9.91
N GLU A 167 -0.04 -13.63 -10.21
CA GLU A 167 -0.16 -14.26 -11.54
C GLU A 167 -0.76 -13.30 -12.57
N ILE A 168 -1.46 -12.24 -12.13
CA ILE A 168 -2.01 -11.24 -13.03
C ILE A 168 -0.87 -10.36 -13.55
N PRO A 169 -0.72 -10.21 -14.88
CA PRO A 169 0.41 -9.49 -15.48
C PRO A 169 0.25 -7.97 -15.34
N LEU A 170 0.53 -7.47 -14.15
CA LEU A 170 0.54 -6.05 -13.82
C LEU A 170 1.96 -5.56 -13.55
N ASP A 171 2.19 -4.27 -13.74
CA ASP A 171 3.45 -3.65 -13.34
C ASP A 171 3.76 -3.93 -11.87
N THR A 172 5.05 -4.11 -11.55
CA THR A 172 5.50 -4.42 -10.19
C THR A 172 5.08 -3.37 -9.16
N ARG A 173 5.00 -2.10 -9.55
CA ARG A 173 4.55 -1.01 -8.69
C ARG A 173 3.06 -1.15 -8.33
N VAL A 174 2.24 -1.59 -9.27
CA VAL A 174 0.81 -1.87 -9.03
C VAL A 174 0.64 -3.10 -8.16
N SER A 175 1.45 -4.16 -8.40
CA SER A 175 1.39 -5.41 -7.65
C SER A 175 2.18 -5.42 -6.33
N LEU A 176 2.73 -4.26 -5.93
CA LEU A 176 3.58 -4.13 -4.74
C LEU A 176 2.87 -4.59 -3.46
N GLY A 177 1.61 -4.23 -3.28
CA GLY A 177 0.82 -4.60 -2.11
C GLY A 177 0.73 -6.11 -1.91
N ALA A 178 0.33 -6.87 -2.93
CA ALA A 178 0.26 -8.32 -2.85
C ALA A 178 1.65 -8.96 -2.62
N ARG A 179 2.69 -8.41 -3.24
CA ARG A 179 4.07 -8.90 -3.11
C ARG A 179 4.61 -8.75 -1.69
N LEU A 180 4.42 -7.59 -1.07
CA LEU A 180 4.90 -7.32 0.28
C LEU A 180 4.08 -8.10 1.33
N ASN A 181 2.76 -8.22 1.14
CA ASN A 181 1.92 -9.02 2.05
C ASN A 181 2.22 -10.51 1.94
N LEU A 182 2.42 -11.04 0.72
CA LEU A 182 2.86 -12.42 0.54
C LEU A 182 4.19 -12.67 1.24
N ALA A 183 5.17 -11.81 1.02
CA ALA A 183 6.48 -11.94 1.64
C ALA A 183 6.41 -11.93 3.17
N ALA A 184 5.57 -11.09 3.76
CA ALA A 184 5.36 -11.07 5.21
C ALA A 184 4.77 -12.42 5.72
N ARG A 185 3.77 -12.97 5.03
CA ARG A 185 3.17 -14.27 5.40
C ARG A 185 4.16 -15.42 5.24
N LEU A 186 4.93 -15.45 4.14
CA LEU A 186 5.97 -16.44 3.93
C LEU A 186 7.06 -16.38 5.00
N MET A 187 7.44 -15.18 5.43
CA MET A 187 8.37 -15.00 6.55
C MET A 187 7.83 -15.61 7.84
N ASP A 188 6.52 -15.42 8.14
CA ASP A 188 5.88 -15.99 9.32
C ASP A 188 5.80 -17.54 9.24
N GLN A 189 5.64 -18.10 8.04
CA GLN A 189 5.65 -19.53 7.76
C GLN A 189 7.05 -20.16 7.73
N GLY A 190 8.11 -19.34 7.83
CA GLY A 190 9.51 -19.80 7.76
C GLY A 190 10.08 -19.90 6.34
N ASN A 191 9.31 -19.57 5.30
CA ASN A 191 9.75 -19.56 3.91
C ASN A 191 10.55 -18.30 3.58
N LEU A 192 11.66 -18.12 4.30
CA LEU A 192 12.40 -16.87 4.35
C LEU A 192 13.07 -16.51 3.03
N GLU A 193 13.57 -17.48 2.28
CA GLU A 193 14.27 -17.23 1.00
C GLU A 193 13.28 -16.70 -0.07
N GLU A 194 12.10 -17.28 -0.17
CA GLU A 194 11.06 -16.77 -1.07
C GLU A 194 10.61 -15.36 -0.67
N ALA A 195 10.43 -15.12 0.63
CA ALA A 195 10.06 -13.82 1.16
C ALA A 195 11.11 -12.75 0.81
N ILE A 196 12.40 -13.05 0.98
CA ILE A 196 13.51 -12.15 0.61
C ILE A 196 13.49 -11.87 -0.89
N SER A 197 13.36 -12.89 -1.74
CA SER A 197 13.32 -12.74 -3.19
C SER A 197 12.20 -11.81 -3.66
N LEU A 198 10.98 -12.00 -3.10
CA LEU A 198 9.82 -11.16 -3.39
C LEU A 198 10.05 -9.71 -2.98
N THR A 199 10.57 -9.49 -1.77
CA THR A 199 10.78 -8.16 -1.21
C THR A 199 11.94 -7.44 -1.89
N GLN A 200 13.01 -8.16 -2.24
CA GLN A 200 14.13 -7.62 -3.00
C GLN A 200 13.69 -7.15 -4.38
N THR A 201 12.86 -7.95 -5.06
CA THR A 201 12.25 -7.55 -6.34
C THR A 201 11.41 -6.29 -6.18
N ALA A 202 10.62 -6.19 -5.09
CA ALA A 202 9.83 -5.01 -4.78
C ALA A 202 10.71 -3.77 -4.59
N ALA A 203 11.76 -3.86 -3.77
CA ALA A 203 12.68 -2.77 -3.49
C ALA A 203 13.46 -2.30 -4.73
N GLN A 204 13.85 -3.22 -5.61
CA GLN A 204 14.56 -2.90 -6.86
C GLN A 204 13.65 -2.24 -7.91
N ARG A 205 12.38 -2.65 -8.00
CA ARG A 205 11.43 -2.15 -9.00
C ARG A 205 10.69 -0.89 -8.56
N ALA A 206 10.60 -0.67 -7.26
CA ALA A 206 10.01 0.53 -6.65
C ALA A 206 10.97 1.10 -5.58
N PRO A 207 12.16 1.57 -5.98
CA PRO A 207 13.22 1.98 -5.04
C PRO A 207 12.86 3.20 -4.20
N GLU A 208 11.84 3.95 -4.59
CA GLU A 208 11.27 5.08 -3.87
C GLU A 208 10.33 4.67 -2.72
N VAL A 209 9.99 3.39 -2.58
CA VAL A 209 9.04 2.91 -1.56
C VAL A 209 9.80 2.44 -0.31
N ALA A 210 9.80 3.28 0.73
CA ALA A 210 10.49 3.00 2.00
C ALA A 210 10.07 1.66 2.63
N LEU A 211 8.78 1.31 2.56
CA LEU A 211 8.23 0.06 3.11
C LEU A 211 8.87 -1.19 2.51
N ALA A 212 9.21 -1.17 1.21
CA ALA A 212 9.85 -2.31 0.56
C ALA A 212 11.25 -2.56 1.13
N TRP A 213 12.02 -1.49 1.32
CA TRP A 213 13.36 -1.56 1.95
C TRP A 213 13.28 -1.94 3.43
N TYR A 214 12.32 -1.40 4.17
CA TYR A 214 12.09 -1.76 5.57
C TYR A 214 11.79 -3.27 5.72
N ASN A 215 10.86 -3.80 4.92
CA ASN A 215 10.53 -5.22 4.95
C ASN A 215 11.72 -6.10 4.53
N LEU A 216 12.51 -5.67 3.55
CA LEU A 216 13.75 -6.38 3.18
C LEU A 216 14.72 -6.44 4.37
N GLY A 217 14.89 -5.32 5.08
CA GLY A 217 15.71 -5.26 6.29
C GLY A 217 15.25 -6.22 7.38
N LEU A 218 13.93 -6.32 7.63
CA LEU A 218 13.36 -7.28 8.57
C LEU A 218 13.70 -8.73 8.21
N MET A 219 13.56 -9.09 6.94
CA MET A 219 13.78 -10.45 6.44
C MET A 219 15.27 -10.81 6.46
N GLN A 220 16.14 -9.89 6.04
CA GLN A 220 17.60 -10.07 6.09
C GLN A 220 18.09 -10.24 7.55
N ARG A 221 17.57 -9.42 8.48
CA ARG A 221 17.88 -9.58 9.90
C ARG A 221 17.44 -10.93 10.43
N ARG A 222 16.25 -11.40 10.06
CA ARG A 222 15.73 -12.71 10.47
C ARG A 222 16.55 -13.87 9.90
N ARG A 223 17.12 -13.70 8.69
CA ARG A 223 18.08 -14.65 8.10
C ARG A 223 19.45 -14.63 8.80
N GLY A 224 19.73 -13.60 9.57
CA GLY A 224 21.02 -13.39 10.22
C GLY A 224 22.03 -12.56 9.41
N ASP A 225 21.66 -12.10 8.21
CA ASP A 225 22.47 -11.21 7.39
C ASP A 225 22.34 -9.78 7.87
N LEU A 226 23.07 -9.46 8.95
CA LEU A 226 22.98 -8.15 9.59
C LEU A 226 23.51 -7.02 8.70
N ALA A 227 24.49 -7.30 7.84
CA ALA A 227 25.04 -6.29 6.93
C ALA A 227 24.00 -5.87 5.90
N ALA A 228 23.34 -6.84 5.23
CA ALA A 228 22.27 -6.56 4.28
C ALA A 228 21.05 -5.92 4.97
N ALA A 229 20.75 -6.31 6.21
CA ALA A 229 19.68 -5.71 6.98
C ALA A 229 19.91 -4.22 7.24
N LEU A 230 21.11 -3.86 7.70
CA LEU A 230 21.51 -2.47 7.98
C LEU A 230 21.50 -1.61 6.71
N GLU A 231 21.96 -2.16 5.58
CA GLU A 231 21.88 -1.45 4.29
C GLU A 231 20.43 -1.17 3.92
N ALA A 232 19.54 -2.18 4.01
CA ALA A 232 18.15 -2.03 3.68
C ALA A 232 17.43 -1.04 4.60
N TYR A 233 17.65 -1.11 5.93
CA TYR A 233 17.11 -0.12 6.86
C TYR A 233 17.66 1.30 6.59
N GLY A 234 18.93 1.43 6.24
CA GLY A 234 19.52 2.71 5.84
C GLY A 234 18.81 3.32 4.64
N ARG A 235 18.49 2.50 3.62
CA ARG A 235 17.68 2.93 2.47
C ARG A 235 16.28 3.33 2.88
N ALA A 236 15.59 2.53 3.70
CA ALA A 236 14.27 2.86 4.20
C ALA A 236 14.26 4.20 4.96
N LEU A 237 15.23 4.42 5.85
CA LEU A 237 15.35 5.65 6.64
C LEU A 237 15.77 6.87 5.82
N SER A 238 16.47 6.69 4.70
CA SER A 238 16.76 7.78 3.77
C SER A 238 15.51 8.29 3.04
N LEU A 239 14.51 7.41 2.85
CA LEU A 239 13.25 7.72 2.22
C LEU A 239 12.19 8.19 3.23
N ASP A 240 12.17 7.59 4.42
CA ASP A 240 11.29 7.96 5.52
C ASP A 240 12.08 8.09 6.84
N PRO A 241 12.68 9.26 7.10
CA PRO A 241 13.48 9.51 8.31
C PRO A 241 12.68 9.49 9.62
N ASN A 242 11.34 9.57 9.54
CA ASN A 242 10.45 9.64 10.69
C ASN A 242 9.80 8.31 11.06
N ASN A 243 10.25 7.22 10.46
CA ASN A 243 9.76 5.88 10.76
C ASN A 243 10.39 5.35 12.06
N ALA A 244 9.66 5.51 13.16
CA ALA A 244 10.11 5.08 14.48
C ALA A 244 10.39 3.57 14.55
N GLU A 245 9.55 2.77 13.90
CA GLU A 245 9.70 1.31 13.87
C GLU A 245 10.95 0.88 13.10
N CYS A 246 11.25 1.55 11.98
CA CYS A 246 12.47 1.30 11.23
C CYS A 246 13.72 1.65 12.05
N HIS A 247 13.74 2.77 12.76
CA HIS A 247 14.83 3.12 13.68
C HIS A 247 14.98 2.07 14.78
N GLN A 248 13.90 1.58 15.36
CA GLN A 248 13.94 0.53 16.38
C GLN A 248 14.53 -0.78 15.82
N ASN A 249 14.10 -1.22 14.64
CA ASN A 249 14.59 -2.46 14.03
C ASN A 249 16.05 -2.33 13.55
N ASN A 250 16.44 -1.16 13.06
CA ASN A 250 17.82 -0.84 12.74
C ASN A 250 18.71 -0.91 13.98
N ALA A 251 18.25 -0.36 15.13
CA ALA A 251 18.95 -0.43 16.40
C ALA A 251 19.15 -1.88 16.86
N VAL A 252 18.12 -2.72 16.71
CA VAL A 252 18.24 -4.15 17.04
C VAL A 252 19.30 -4.83 16.15
N ALA A 253 19.33 -4.53 14.86
CA ALA A 253 20.35 -5.08 13.94
C ALA A 253 21.77 -4.62 14.32
N GLN A 254 21.94 -3.35 14.68
CA GLN A 254 23.21 -2.79 15.17
C GLN A 254 23.67 -3.46 16.46
N LEU A 255 22.74 -3.67 17.40
CA LEU A 255 23.03 -4.34 18.67
C LEU A 255 23.48 -5.79 18.45
N LEU A 256 22.78 -6.53 17.60
CA LEU A 256 23.14 -7.90 17.23
C LEU A 256 24.51 -7.96 16.54
N GLY A 257 24.87 -6.92 15.80
CA GLY A 257 26.19 -6.74 15.19
C GLY A 257 27.28 -6.23 16.14
N GLY A 258 26.99 -6.03 17.42
CA GLY A 258 27.94 -5.57 18.44
C GLY A 258 28.17 -4.05 18.47
N ASN A 259 27.47 -3.27 17.66
CA ASN A 259 27.62 -1.81 17.63
C ASN A 259 26.64 -1.15 18.61
N ILE A 260 27.01 -1.18 19.90
CA ILE A 260 26.15 -0.71 21.00
C ILE A 260 25.89 0.80 20.91
N ASP A 261 26.87 1.60 20.55
CA ASP A 261 26.71 3.06 20.48
C ASP A 261 25.78 3.50 19.35
N ALA A 262 25.92 2.89 18.17
CA ALA A 262 24.99 3.14 17.08
C ALA A 262 23.57 2.68 17.42
N ALA A 263 23.43 1.52 18.08
CA ALA A 263 22.14 1.01 18.53
C ALA A 263 21.47 1.97 19.52
N ARG A 264 22.23 2.50 20.49
CA ARG A 264 21.76 3.51 21.45
C ARG A 264 21.19 4.72 20.71
N GLY A 265 21.93 5.29 19.77
CA GLY A 265 21.48 6.45 18.99
C GLY A 265 20.19 6.18 18.22
N SER A 266 20.10 5.02 17.59
CA SER A 266 18.92 4.61 16.84
C SER A 266 17.70 4.36 17.76
N PHE A 267 17.85 3.78 18.95
CA PHE A 267 16.78 3.63 19.94
C PHE A 267 16.30 4.99 20.47
N ILE A 268 17.23 5.91 20.80
CA ILE A 268 16.87 7.26 21.23
C ILE A 268 16.04 7.95 20.14
N ARG A 269 16.44 7.82 18.87
CA ARG A 269 15.68 8.40 17.75
C ARG A 269 14.28 7.80 17.65
N ALA A 270 14.14 6.48 17.77
CA ALA A 270 12.85 5.79 17.76
C ALA A 270 11.92 6.28 18.89
N ILE A 271 12.45 6.38 20.12
CA ILE A 271 11.73 6.86 21.30
C ILE A 271 11.23 8.30 21.10
N ASN A 272 12.09 9.20 20.63
CA ASN A 272 11.74 10.59 20.39
C ASN A 272 10.68 10.74 19.30
N LEU A 273 10.76 9.92 18.24
CA LEU A 273 9.74 9.90 17.18
C LEU A 273 8.38 9.40 17.69
N LEU A 274 8.37 8.33 18.49
CA LEU A 274 7.14 7.83 19.12
C LEU A 274 6.48 8.89 20.00
N GLN A 275 7.27 9.63 20.79
CA GLN A 275 6.77 10.75 21.61
C GLN A 275 6.17 11.86 20.73
N ALA A 276 6.90 12.27 19.69
CA ALA A 276 6.43 13.31 18.77
C ALA A 276 5.16 12.92 18.01
N GLN A 277 4.96 11.62 17.77
CA GLN A 277 3.77 11.05 17.12
C GLN A 277 2.59 10.84 18.09
N GLY A 278 2.72 11.24 19.36
CA GLY A 278 1.67 11.07 20.37
C GLY A 278 1.59 9.67 20.99
N ASN A 279 2.54 8.77 20.68
CA ASN A 279 2.58 7.40 21.18
C ASN A 279 3.45 7.29 22.45
N ALA A 280 3.11 8.08 23.50
CA ALA A 280 3.91 8.21 24.70
C ALA A 280 4.09 6.87 25.45
N ASP A 281 3.06 6.03 25.48
CA ASP A 281 3.12 4.72 26.13
C ASP A 281 4.11 3.77 25.41
N ALA A 282 4.07 3.73 24.07
CA ALA A 282 5.00 2.94 23.29
C ALA A 282 6.45 3.45 23.46
N ALA A 283 6.65 4.76 23.52
CA ALA A 283 7.96 5.36 23.78
C ALA A 283 8.49 4.95 25.18
N LYS A 284 7.64 5.00 26.20
CA LYS A 284 7.99 4.57 27.58
C LYS A 284 8.34 3.09 27.63
N GLN A 285 7.49 2.22 27.05
CA GLN A 285 7.75 0.78 27.01
C GLN A 285 9.05 0.45 26.26
N LEU A 286 9.34 1.12 25.16
CA LEU A 286 10.58 0.92 24.42
C LEU A 286 11.78 1.33 25.28
N ARG A 287 11.73 2.52 25.95
CA ARG A 287 12.78 2.99 26.85
C ARG A 287 13.06 1.98 27.95
N GLU A 288 12.04 1.56 28.70
CA GLU A 288 12.18 0.60 29.79
C GLU A 288 12.79 -0.73 29.34
N ARG A 289 12.42 -1.20 28.15
CA ARG A 289 12.91 -2.47 27.58
C ARG A 289 14.37 -2.42 27.16
N VAL A 290 14.85 -1.28 26.66
CA VAL A 290 16.18 -1.19 26.07
C VAL A 290 17.21 -0.56 27.01
N ASP A 291 16.82 0.18 28.04
CA ASP A 291 17.73 0.90 28.94
C ASP A 291 18.67 -0.05 29.69
N GLY A 292 18.18 -1.21 30.09
CA GLY A 292 18.99 -2.26 30.74
C GLY A 292 20.08 -2.86 29.84
N VAL A 293 19.97 -2.67 28.52
CA VAL A 293 20.89 -3.26 27.52
C VAL A 293 21.86 -2.21 26.97
N VAL A 294 21.37 -1.03 26.62
CA VAL A 294 22.19 -0.01 25.91
C VAL A 294 22.49 1.24 26.76
N LYS A 295 21.93 1.34 27.98
CA LYS A 295 22.09 2.49 28.92
C LYS A 295 21.83 3.82 28.21
N LEU A 296 20.55 4.16 28.05
CA LEU A 296 20.11 5.33 27.27
C LEU A 296 20.57 6.68 27.86
N ASP A 297 20.75 6.75 29.19
CA ASP A 297 21.19 7.94 29.91
C ASP A 297 22.73 8.01 30.10
N GLY A 298 23.48 7.22 29.31
CA GLY A 298 24.95 7.37 29.26
C GLY A 298 25.31 8.76 28.75
N GLU A 299 26.13 9.50 29.54
CA GLU A 299 26.66 10.81 29.20
C GLU A 299 27.10 10.84 27.72
N ALA A 300 26.69 11.90 27.04
CA ALA A 300 27.27 12.22 25.74
C ALA A 300 28.79 12.32 25.97
N VAL A 301 29.52 11.33 25.47
CA VAL A 301 30.98 11.47 25.37
C VAL A 301 31.19 12.64 24.41
N ALA A 302 31.75 13.71 24.99
CA ALA A 302 32.05 14.99 24.34
C ALA A 302 32.94 14.82 23.08
#